data_2b8ec0ac03ce5718d6f7466acdc3198c
#
_entry.id   2b8ec0ac03ce5718d6f7466acdc3198c
#
_cell.length_a   1.000
_cell.length_b   1.000
_cell.length_c   1.000
_cell.angle_alpha   90.00
_cell.angle_beta   90.00
_cell.angle_gamma   90.00
#
_symmetry.space_group_name_H-M   'P 1'
#
loop_
_entity.id
_entity.type
_entity.pdbx_description
1 polymer ?
#
loop_
_entity_poly.entity_id
_entity_poly.type
_entity_poly.pdbx_seq_one_letter_code
_entity_poly.pdbx_strand_id
1 'polypeptide(L)'
;MHLFQSVRSGRRKLSNIRKINTDGSVTTISGDGVTGFEDGDSKTARFNTPQDIAVDSLGNIYVADALNHVIRKITKEGIVSTITKPSERIVEYTPGLPDFAGDFADGAIQDAMFNEPSALLIDQRDNLYVADRGNQRIRYIDFRKNLVSTVAGSGELLANEYYVHGGNVDGVATSAQFFSPEGLALVDDSTLLIADRKNHTIRELKNGVVSTITGTAEEFGNKDGLLQSALFNEPVDVLVQEDGSLLILEAANNQIRKLATYNTFLSQPFSKELEVLINGKLLDTKVEVFQSRTLLPLSAIGEELGLAVHYDKKSGQISLSNDTTTFVFYANNHSVKKIALGVETSFQLDVPATVIDNVTYIPVRFISEQLQLHVMWDASLNNVVIRNYTFN
;
A
#
# COMPACT_ATOMS: atom_id res chain seq x y z
N MET A 1 13.35 -6.94 -19.25
CA MET A 1 12.31 -6.11 -18.64
C MET A 1 12.31 -4.77 -19.38
N HIS A 2 11.23 -4.43 -20.07
CA HIS A 2 11.12 -3.16 -20.79
C HIS A 2 10.27 -2.22 -19.94
N LEU A 3 10.89 -1.18 -19.38
CA LEU A 3 10.16 -0.13 -18.68
C LEU A 3 9.55 0.84 -19.68
N PHE A 4 8.23 0.94 -19.67
CA PHE A 4 7.49 1.98 -20.38
C PHE A 4 7.06 3.03 -19.36
N GLN A 5 7.22 4.30 -19.67
CA GLN A 5 6.83 5.38 -18.77
C GLN A 5 6.21 6.53 -19.56
N SER A 6 5.05 7.01 -19.08
CA SER A 6 4.58 8.35 -19.43
C SER A 6 5.33 9.36 -18.55
N VAL A 7 6.14 10.23 -19.12
CA VAL A 7 6.91 11.21 -18.34
C VAL A 7 6.08 12.47 -18.15
N ARG A 8 5.67 12.76 -16.92
CA ARG A 8 5.20 14.11 -16.54
C ARG A 8 6.41 15.01 -16.32
N SER A 9 6.69 15.96 -17.21
CA SER A 9 7.60 17.07 -16.92
C SER A 9 6.79 18.32 -16.56
N GLY A 10 7.15 18.99 -15.47
CA GLY A 10 6.48 20.22 -15.03
C GLY A 10 6.44 21.28 -16.13
N ARG A 11 5.22 21.76 -16.44
CA ARG A 11 4.81 22.85 -17.35
C ARG A 11 4.46 22.54 -18.79
N ARG A 12 4.74 21.37 -19.38
CA ARG A 12 4.10 20.90 -20.63
C ARG A 12 3.68 19.46 -20.43
N LYS A 13 2.38 19.18 -20.52
CA LYS A 13 1.87 17.80 -20.57
C LYS A 13 2.40 17.18 -21.87
N LEU A 14 3.40 16.32 -21.79
CA LEU A 14 3.87 15.58 -22.95
C LEU A 14 2.91 14.42 -23.15
N SER A 15 2.13 14.48 -24.21
CA SER A 15 1.13 13.46 -24.56
C SER A 15 1.74 12.38 -25.46
N ASN A 16 2.92 11.88 -25.11
CA ASN A 16 3.67 10.87 -25.84
C ASN A 16 3.85 9.61 -25.05
N ILE A 17 3.86 8.48 -25.73
CA ILE A 17 4.26 7.18 -25.18
C ILE A 17 5.75 6.98 -25.52
N ARG A 18 6.58 6.73 -24.51
CA ARG A 18 8.03 6.63 -24.64
C ARG A 18 8.55 5.31 -24.07
N LYS A 19 9.61 4.79 -24.66
CA LYS A 19 10.31 3.59 -24.22
C LYS A 19 11.69 3.96 -23.68
N ILE A 20 12.03 3.43 -22.52
CA ILE A 20 13.40 3.42 -22.00
C ILE A 20 14.03 2.10 -22.42
N ASN A 21 15.07 2.15 -23.23
CA ASN A 21 15.80 0.98 -23.70
C ASN A 21 16.77 0.47 -22.63
N THR A 22 17.27 -0.75 -22.80
CA THR A 22 18.22 -1.37 -21.84
C THR A 22 19.56 -0.66 -21.74
N ASP A 23 19.93 0.12 -22.76
CA ASP A 23 21.12 0.98 -22.78
C ASP A 23 20.90 2.36 -22.12
N GLY A 24 19.70 2.62 -21.58
CA GLY A 24 19.31 3.87 -20.97
C GLY A 24 18.82 4.94 -21.97
N SER A 25 18.88 4.68 -23.28
CA SER A 25 18.32 5.60 -24.27
C SER A 25 16.80 5.64 -24.21
N VAL A 26 16.21 6.80 -24.57
CA VAL A 26 14.76 7.00 -24.55
C VAL A 26 14.27 7.29 -25.94
N THR A 27 13.30 6.50 -26.42
CA THR A 27 12.68 6.65 -27.72
C THR A 27 11.18 6.90 -27.60
N THR A 28 10.62 7.76 -28.48
CA THR A 28 9.18 7.94 -28.57
C THR A 28 8.58 6.81 -29.41
N ILE A 29 7.61 6.12 -28.87
CA ILE A 29 6.87 5.05 -29.56
C ILE A 29 5.67 5.62 -30.29
N SER A 30 4.93 6.54 -29.64
CA SER A 30 3.72 7.12 -30.20
C SER A 30 3.44 8.50 -29.64
N GLY A 31 2.77 9.33 -30.44
CA GLY A 31 2.39 10.71 -30.13
C GLY A 31 3.31 11.75 -30.76
N ASP A 32 2.71 12.82 -31.29
CA ASP A 32 3.44 13.99 -31.87
C ASP A 32 3.83 15.02 -30.79
N GLY A 33 3.45 14.81 -29.53
CA GLY A 33 3.70 15.72 -28.42
C GLY A 33 2.62 16.79 -28.21
N VAL A 34 1.63 16.82 -29.08
CA VAL A 34 0.47 17.70 -28.94
C VAL A 34 -0.65 16.96 -28.23
N THR A 35 -1.28 17.62 -27.26
CA THR A 35 -2.48 17.07 -26.60
C THR A 35 -3.64 17.04 -27.59
N GLY A 36 -4.34 15.91 -27.67
CA GLY A 36 -5.49 15.77 -28.58
C GLY A 36 -6.04 14.36 -28.60
N PHE A 37 -6.89 14.09 -29.57
CA PHE A 37 -7.57 12.82 -29.78
C PHE A 37 -7.51 12.44 -31.26
N GLU A 38 -6.39 11.84 -31.68
CA GLU A 38 -6.17 11.43 -33.06
C GLU A 38 -5.69 9.97 -33.10
N ASP A 39 -6.36 9.15 -33.91
CA ASP A 39 -5.95 7.79 -34.28
C ASP A 39 -5.06 7.78 -35.52
N GLY A 40 -4.48 6.65 -35.86
CA GLY A 40 -3.71 6.43 -37.07
C GLY A 40 -2.24 6.13 -36.83
N ASP A 41 -1.34 6.72 -37.62
CA ASP A 41 0.10 6.47 -37.49
C ASP A 41 0.63 6.97 -36.14
N SER A 42 1.50 6.17 -35.49
CA SER A 42 2.05 6.47 -34.18
C SER A 42 2.75 7.84 -34.10
N LYS A 43 3.28 8.37 -35.20
CA LYS A 43 3.99 9.66 -35.22
C LYS A 43 3.04 10.86 -35.26
N THR A 44 1.79 10.65 -35.67
CA THR A 44 0.78 11.71 -35.82
C THR A 44 -0.38 11.54 -34.83
N ALA A 45 -0.46 10.41 -34.19
CA ALA A 45 -1.45 10.14 -33.13
C ALA A 45 -1.31 11.14 -31.99
N ARG A 46 -2.44 11.44 -31.33
CA ARG A 46 -2.48 12.34 -30.18
C ARG A 46 -3.21 11.70 -29.02
N PHE A 47 -2.72 11.99 -27.83
CA PHE A 47 -3.26 11.54 -26.55
C PHE A 47 -3.55 12.73 -25.65
N ASN A 48 -4.37 12.54 -24.63
CA ASN A 48 -4.65 13.56 -23.64
C ASN A 48 -4.41 13.04 -22.23
N THR A 49 -3.23 13.36 -21.70
CA THR A 49 -2.82 12.95 -20.35
C THR A 49 -2.88 11.41 -20.16
N PRO A 50 -2.16 10.63 -21.00
CA PRO A 50 -2.08 9.18 -20.81
C PRO A 50 -1.48 8.90 -19.44
N GLN A 51 -2.14 8.04 -18.65
CA GLN A 51 -1.75 7.76 -17.26
C GLN A 51 -0.93 6.48 -17.14
N ASP A 52 -1.35 5.43 -17.87
CA ASP A 52 -0.72 4.12 -17.77
C ASP A 52 -0.76 3.36 -19.08
N ILE A 53 0.07 2.32 -19.17
CA ILE A 53 0.16 1.43 -20.32
C ILE A 53 0.30 -0.03 -19.86
N ALA A 54 -0.25 -0.94 -20.66
CA ALA A 54 -0.03 -2.38 -20.54
C ALA A 54 0.38 -2.96 -21.89
N VAL A 55 1.17 -4.05 -21.89
CA VAL A 55 1.67 -4.68 -23.11
C VAL A 55 1.23 -6.14 -23.14
N ASP A 56 0.57 -6.56 -24.22
CA ASP A 56 0.14 -7.94 -24.40
C ASP A 56 1.29 -8.85 -24.87
N SER A 57 1.04 -10.16 -24.91
CA SER A 57 2.01 -11.17 -25.35
C SER A 57 2.41 -11.04 -26.83
N LEU A 58 1.61 -10.34 -27.64
CA LEU A 58 1.86 -10.07 -29.07
C LEU A 58 2.66 -8.77 -29.28
N GLY A 59 2.89 -7.99 -28.22
CA GLY A 59 3.62 -6.71 -28.27
C GLY A 59 2.75 -5.51 -28.63
N ASN A 60 1.42 -5.63 -28.58
CA ASN A 60 0.56 -4.45 -28.65
C ASN A 60 0.58 -3.71 -27.31
N ILE A 61 0.46 -2.39 -27.37
CA ILE A 61 0.44 -1.52 -26.18
C ILE A 61 -0.97 -0.97 -26.02
N TYR A 62 -1.54 -1.16 -24.85
CA TYR A 62 -2.78 -0.52 -24.45
C TYR A 62 -2.45 0.72 -23.63
N VAL A 63 -3.21 1.79 -23.80
CA VAL A 63 -2.97 3.09 -23.16
C VAL A 63 -4.26 3.55 -22.48
N ALA A 64 -4.18 3.86 -21.19
CA ALA A 64 -5.23 4.61 -20.49
C ALA A 64 -5.11 6.09 -20.86
N ASP A 65 -5.87 6.52 -21.85
CA ASP A 65 -5.88 7.89 -22.35
C ASP A 65 -6.87 8.73 -21.52
N ALA A 66 -6.42 9.10 -20.32
CA ALA A 66 -7.29 9.45 -19.19
C ALA A 66 -8.24 10.61 -19.48
N LEU A 67 -7.74 11.74 -19.99
CA LEU A 67 -8.59 12.92 -20.27
C LEU A 67 -9.29 12.87 -21.64
N ASN A 68 -9.06 11.81 -22.42
CA ASN A 68 -9.93 11.42 -23.53
C ASN A 68 -10.97 10.37 -23.10
N HIS A 69 -10.90 9.88 -21.86
CA HIS A 69 -11.83 8.91 -21.24
C HIS A 69 -11.95 7.60 -22.01
N VAL A 70 -10.89 7.14 -22.65
CA VAL A 70 -10.87 5.95 -23.50
C VAL A 70 -9.66 5.06 -23.26
N ILE A 71 -9.77 3.82 -23.73
CA ILE A 71 -8.62 2.92 -23.88
C ILE A 71 -8.18 2.93 -25.34
N ARG A 72 -6.90 3.19 -25.57
CA ARG A 72 -6.28 3.18 -26.91
C ARG A 72 -5.41 1.94 -27.05
N LYS A 73 -5.27 1.46 -28.28
CA LYS A 73 -4.36 0.36 -28.64
C LYS A 73 -3.35 0.86 -29.67
N ILE A 74 -2.07 0.56 -29.45
CA ILE A 74 -0.98 0.76 -30.39
C ILE A 74 -0.53 -0.64 -30.83
N THR A 75 -0.67 -0.98 -32.11
CA THR A 75 -0.17 -2.26 -32.61
C THR A 75 1.36 -2.23 -32.68
N LYS A 76 1.99 -3.41 -32.79
CA LYS A 76 3.46 -3.48 -32.94
C LYS A 76 3.96 -2.83 -34.24
N GLU A 77 3.08 -2.66 -35.24
CA GLU A 77 3.36 -1.94 -36.49
C GLU A 77 3.25 -0.43 -36.29
N GLY A 78 2.82 0.08 -35.13
CA GLY A 78 2.73 1.49 -34.81
C GLY A 78 1.41 2.15 -35.24
N ILE A 79 0.33 1.40 -35.39
CA ILE A 79 -1.00 1.96 -35.67
C ILE A 79 -1.76 2.13 -34.34
N VAL A 80 -2.23 3.34 -34.11
CA VAL A 80 -3.04 3.71 -32.93
C VAL A 80 -4.52 3.64 -33.30
N SER A 81 -5.31 3.03 -32.45
CA SER A 81 -6.76 3.00 -32.57
C SER A 81 -7.42 3.14 -31.19
N THR A 82 -8.57 3.80 -31.16
CA THR A 82 -9.46 3.83 -30.00
C THR A 82 -10.28 2.56 -29.98
N ILE A 83 -10.24 1.80 -28.86
CA ILE A 83 -10.95 0.52 -28.77
C ILE A 83 -12.26 0.60 -27.99
N THR A 84 -12.45 1.65 -27.19
CA THR A 84 -13.68 1.88 -26.39
C THR A 84 -14.43 3.10 -26.90
N LYS A 85 -15.66 3.28 -26.47
CA LYS A 85 -16.50 4.39 -26.93
C LYS A 85 -16.10 5.70 -26.25
N PRO A 86 -15.79 6.77 -27.00
CA PRO A 86 -15.64 8.11 -26.43
C PRO A 86 -16.97 8.59 -25.83
N SER A 87 -16.91 9.32 -24.74
CA SER A 87 -18.06 10.01 -24.16
C SER A 87 -18.39 11.28 -24.93
N GLU A 88 -19.66 11.54 -25.11
CA GLU A 88 -20.18 12.81 -25.64
C GLU A 88 -20.73 13.70 -24.52
N ARG A 89 -20.57 13.28 -23.27
CA ARG A 89 -21.10 13.97 -22.10
C ARG A 89 -20.35 15.27 -21.84
N ILE A 90 -21.09 16.34 -21.68
CA ILE A 90 -20.57 17.66 -21.33
C ILE A 90 -21.08 18.04 -19.95
N VAL A 91 -20.15 18.47 -19.10
CA VAL A 91 -20.46 18.94 -17.74
C VAL A 91 -19.95 20.36 -17.58
N GLU A 92 -20.77 21.21 -17.03
CA GLU A 92 -20.41 22.58 -16.68
C GLU A 92 -20.14 22.66 -15.16
N TYR A 93 -18.90 22.44 -14.76
CA TYR A 93 -18.50 22.56 -13.34
C TYR A 93 -18.27 24.03 -12.95
N THR A 94 -17.70 24.80 -13.86
CA THR A 94 -17.53 26.25 -13.68
C THR A 94 -18.49 26.95 -14.62
N PRO A 95 -19.36 27.86 -14.13
CA PRO A 95 -20.32 28.56 -14.96
C PRO A 95 -19.68 29.21 -16.20
N GLY A 96 -20.21 28.90 -17.38
CA GLY A 96 -19.69 29.38 -18.67
C GLY A 96 -18.49 28.63 -19.22
N LEU A 97 -18.00 27.56 -18.57
CA LEU A 97 -16.88 26.73 -19.02
C LEU A 97 -17.29 25.26 -19.05
N PRO A 98 -18.06 24.84 -20.07
CA PRO A 98 -18.37 23.43 -20.27
C PRO A 98 -17.11 22.66 -20.68
N ASP A 99 -16.96 21.42 -20.20
CA ASP A 99 -15.87 20.53 -20.54
C ASP A 99 -16.39 19.12 -20.82
N PHE A 100 -15.64 18.36 -21.62
CA PHE A 100 -15.96 16.95 -21.86
C PHE A 100 -15.69 16.14 -20.62
N ALA A 101 -16.64 15.29 -20.25
CA ALA A 101 -16.56 14.39 -19.11
C ALA A 101 -16.66 12.93 -19.57
N GLY A 102 -16.07 12.02 -18.83
CA GLY A 102 -16.25 10.60 -19.06
C GLY A 102 -17.66 10.14 -18.76
N ASP A 103 -17.94 8.90 -19.09
CA ASP A 103 -19.24 8.26 -18.88
C ASP A 103 -19.05 6.84 -18.39
N PHE A 104 -20.14 6.12 -18.13
CA PHE A 104 -20.12 4.76 -17.68
C PHE A 104 -21.03 3.87 -18.53
N ALA A 105 -20.44 2.86 -19.15
CA ALA A 105 -21.18 1.75 -19.75
C ALA A 105 -20.36 0.45 -19.72
N ASP A 106 -20.96 -0.63 -19.27
CA ASP A 106 -20.50 -2.00 -19.52
C ASP A 106 -21.10 -2.50 -20.85
N GLY A 107 -20.56 -3.55 -21.42
CA GLY A 107 -21.08 -4.16 -22.65
C GLY A 107 -19.98 -4.49 -23.66
N ALA A 108 -20.30 -4.49 -24.96
CA ALA A 108 -19.28 -4.74 -25.98
C ALA A 108 -18.16 -3.71 -25.90
N ILE A 109 -16.93 -4.12 -26.23
CA ILE A 109 -15.74 -3.26 -26.01
C ILE A 109 -15.92 -1.90 -26.71
N GLN A 110 -16.42 -1.90 -27.94
CA GLN A 110 -16.64 -0.68 -28.74
C GLN A 110 -17.79 0.21 -28.23
N ASP A 111 -18.63 -0.30 -27.31
CA ASP A 111 -19.76 0.44 -26.73
C ASP A 111 -19.49 0.84 -25.27
N ALA A 112 -18.47 0.23 -24.65
CA ALA A 112 -18.09 0.50 -23.28
C ALA A 112 -17.51 1.90 -23.12
N MET A 113 -17.92 2.60 -22.05
CA MET A 113 -17.45 3.94 -21.72
C MET A 113 -16.75 3.97 -20.37
N PHE A 114 -15.76 4.84 -20.26
CA PHE A 114 -14.90 5.03 -19.10
C PHE A 114 -14.88 6.49 -18.65
N ASN A 115 -14.41 6.73 -17.43
CA ASN A 115 -14.22 8.07 -16.90
C ASN A 115 -12.85 8.20 -16.24
N GLU A 116 -11.92 8.86 -16.88
CA GLU A 116 -10.53 9.00 -16.46
C GLU A 116 -9.87 7.65 -16.05
N PRO A 117 -9.75 6.69 -16.99
CA PRO A 117 -9.03 5.46 -16.69
C PRO A 117 -7.59 5.79 -16.28
N SER A 118 -7.12 5.25 -15.15
CA SER A 118 -5.85 5.64 -14.54
C SER A 118 -4.79 4.55 -14.56
N ALA A 119 -5.18 3.28 -14.46
CA ALA A 119 -4.26 2.15 -14.52
C ALA A 119 -4.78 1.02 -15.41
N LEU A 120 -3.83 0.32 -16.01
CA LEU A 120 -4.04 -0.86 -16.85
C LEU A 120 -3.16 -2.00 -16.34
N LEU A 121 -3.75 -3.15 -16.14
CA LEU A 121 -3.03 -4.36 -15.75
C LEU A 121 -3.46 -5.52 -16.63
N ILE A 122 -2.49 -6.15 -17.29
CA ILE A 122 -2.76 -7.30 -18.17
C ILE A 122 -2.67 -8.59 -17.38
N ASP A 123 -3.60 -9.51 -17.62
CA ASP A 123 -3.58 -10.85 -17.04
C ASP A 123 -2.85 -11.87 -17.95
N GLN A 124 -2.70 -13.10 -17.48
CA GLN A 124 -2.01 -14.18 -18.23
C GLN A 124 -2.77 -14.61 -19.50
N ARG A 125 -3.98 -14.12 -19.74
CA ARG A 125 -4.81 -14.39 -20.91
C ARG A 125 -4.86 -13.24 -21.90
N ASP A 126 -4.00 -12.23 -21.70
CA ASP A 126 -3.96 -10.97 -22.44
C ASP A 126 -5.25 -10.14 -22.33
N ASN A 127 -6.00 -10.28 -21.25
CA ASN A 127 -7.13 -9.40 -20.92
C ASN A 127 -6.69 -8.26 -19.98
N LEU A 128 -7.48 -7.19 -19.88
CA LEU A 128 -7.11 -6.01 -19.12
C LEU A 128 -8.02 -5.80 -17.90
N TYR A 129 -7.41 -5.60 -16.75
CA TYR A 129 -8.03 -4.85 -15.65
C TYR A 129 -7.78 -3.35 -15.87
N VAL A 130 -8.79 -2.54 -15.59
CA VAL A 130 -8.75 -1.09 -15.73
C VAL A 130 -9.23 -0.46 -14.43
N ALA A 131 -8.42 0.42 -13.83
CA ALA A 131 -8.89 1.32 -12.79
C ALA A 131 -9.65 2.48 -13.45
N ASP A 132 -10.96 2.43 -13.42
CA ASP A 132 -11.88 3.42 -13.97
C ASP A 132 -12.17 4.49 -12.91
N ARG A 133 -11.14 5.32 -12.68
CA ARG A 133 -11.02 6.20 -11.52
C ARG A 133 -12.22 7.12 -11.32
N GLY A 134 -12.66 7.79 -12.37
CA GLY A 134 -13.79 8.72 -12.30
C GLY A 134 -15.14 8.03 -12.04
N ASN A 135 -15.24 6.74 -12.38
CA ASN A 135 -16.40 5.90 -12.10
C ASN A 135 -16.30 5.13 -10.78
N GLN A 136 -15.21 5.28 -10.03
CA GLN A 136 -14.93 4.59 -8.76
C GLN A 136 -15.06 3.07 -8.89
N ARG A 137 -14.55 2.49 -9.98
CA ARG A 137 -14.69 1.08 -10.33
C ARG A 137 -13.40 0.45 -10.82
N ILE A 138 -13.35 -0.87 -10.70
CA ILE A 138 -12.41 -1.71 -11.42
C ILE A 138 -13.19 -2.44 -12.52
N ARG A 139 -12.73 -2.26 -13.75
CA ARG A 139 -13.34 -2.84 -14.93
C ARG A 139 -12.45 -3.94 -15.51
N TYR A 140 -13.04 -4.89 -16.22
CA TYR A 140 -12.31 -5.97 -16.89
C TYR A 140 -12.72 -6.05 -18.35
N ILE A 141 -11.74 -6.02 -19.26
CA ILE A 141 -11.90 -6.15 -20.70
C ILE A 141 -11.51 -7.58 -21.08
N ASP A 142 -12.49 -8.41 -21.42
CA ASP A 142 -12.32 -9.74 -21.96
C ASP A 142 -12.32 -9.67 -23.50
N PHE A 143 -11.14 -9.71 -24.10
CA PHE A 143 -11.00 -9.59 -25.55
C PHE A 143 -11.60 -10.77 -26.32
N ARG A 144 -11.62 -11.97 -25.73
CA ARG A 144 -12.18 -13.16 -26.35
C ARG A 144 -13.70 -13.12 -26.42
N LYS A 145 -14.32 -12.54 -25.38
CA LYS A 145 -15.78 -12.37 -25.30
C LYS A 145 -16.26 -11.06 -25.93
N ASN A 146 -15.33 -10.19 -26.32
CA ASN A 146 -15.61 -8.81 -26.73
C ASN A 146 -16.49 -8.08 -25.71
N LEU A 147 -16.11 -8.15 -24.43
CA LEU A 147 -16.93 -7.65 -23.32
C LEU A 147 -16.11 -6.85 -22.32
N VAL A 148 -16.67 -5.72 -21.90
CA VAL A 148 -16.25 -4.99 -20.70
C VAL A 148 -17.27 -5.20 -19.59
N SER A 149 -16.80 -5.52 -18.40
CA SER A 149 -17.64 -5.69 -17.22
C SER A 149 -17.03 -5.01 -16.00
N THR A 150 -17.86 -4.53 -15.09
CA THR A 150 -17.46 -4.09 -13.77
C THR A 150 -17.17 -5.32 -12.89
N VAL A 151 -15.95 -5.42 -12.35
CA VAL A 151 -15.54 -6.51 -11.45
C VAL A 151 -15.55 -6.10 -10.00
N ALA A 152 -15.40 -4.80 -9.71
CA ALA A 152 -15.57 -4.24 -8.36
C ALA A 152 -15.91 -2.76 -8.42
N GLY A 153 -16.55 -2.28 -7.36
CA GLY A 153 -16.96 -0.88 -7.24
C GLY A 153 -18.40 -0.64 -7.62
N SER A 154 -18.98 0.38 -7.00
CA SER A 154 -20.37 0.79 -7.19
C SER A 154 -20.51 2.32 -7.11
N GLY A 155 -21.70 2.81 -7.36
CA GLY A 155 -22.06 4.22 -7.32
C GLY A 155 -22.81 4.66 -8.58
N GLU A 156 -23.45 5.81 -8.50
CA GLU A 156 -24.23 6.41 -9.60
C GLU A 156 -23.49 7.63 -10.13
N LEU A 157 -23.39 7.73 -11.45
CA LEU A 157 -22.86 8.91 -12.12
C LEU A 157 -24.01 9.86 -12.40
N LEU A 158 -24.07 10.95 -11.65
CA LEU A 158 -25.12 11.96 -11.82
C LEU A 158 -24.85 12.84 -13.05
N ALA A 159 -25.90 13.28 -13.70
CA ALA A 159 -25.82 13.97 -14.99
C ALA A 159 -24.92 15.23 -15.00
N ASN A 160 -24.91 15.97 -13.87
CA ASN A 160 -24.17 17.23 -13.74
C ASN A 160 -22.84 17.09 -12.99
N GLU A 161 -22.35 15.86 -12.77
CA GLU A 161 -21.11 15.61 -12.05
C GLU A 161 -20.05 14.98 -12.95
N TYR A 162 -18.80 15.33 -12.75
CA TYR A 162 -17.69 14.72 -13.47
C TYR A 162 -17.44 13.29 -13.03
N TYR A 163 -17.62 13.00 -11.76
CA TYR A 163 -17.22 11.75 -11.13
C TYR A 163 -18.35 11.12 -10.33
N VAL A 164 -18.33 9.81 -10.24
CA VAL A 164 -19.11 9.08 -9.23
C VAL A 164 -18.62 9.47 -7.83
N HIS A 165 -19.52 9.63 -6.88
CA HIS A 165 -19.14 9.87 -5.49
C HIS A 165 -18.29 8.70 -4.95
N GLY A 166 -17.16 9.04 -4.33
CA GLY A 166 -16.30 8.08 -3.67
C GLY A 166 -16.90 7.57 -2.36
N GLY A 167 -16.41 6.41 -1.93
CA GLY A 167 -16.77 5.82 -0.65
C GLY A 167 -15.73 4.79 -0.21
N ASN A 168 -15.90 4.28 1.01
CA ASN A 168 -15.02 3.26 1.59
C ASN A 168 -15.86 2.14 2.18
N VAL A 169 -16.32 1.23 1.33
CA VAL A 169 -17.11 0.06 1.75
C VAL A 169 -16.43 -1.21 1.26
N ASP A 170 -16.09 -2.09 2.21
CA ASP A 170 -15.66 -3.46 1.97
C ASP A 170 -16.87 -4.39 1.76
N GLY A 171 -16.65 -5.58 1.23
CA GLY A 171 -17.66 -6.61 1.05
C GLY A 171 -17.80 -7.11 -0.37
N VAL A 172 -19.02 -7.47 -0.79
CA VAL A 172 -19.28 -8.00 -2.14
C VAL A 172 -18.79 -7.00 -3.19
N ALA A 173 -17.97 -7.47 -4.13
CA ALA A 173 -17.22 -6.63 -5.05
C ALA A 173 -18.08 -5.62 -5.81
N THR A 174 -19.29 -6.02 -6.27
CA THR A 174 -20.22 -5.13 -6.99
C THR A 174 -20.97 -4.13 -6.09
N SER A 175 -20.83 -4.25 -4.77
CA SER A 175 -21.39 -3.31 -3.78
C SER A 175 -20.31 -2.55 -3.02
N ALA A 176 -19.05 -2.94 -3.18
CA ALA A 176 -17.91 -2.24 -2.60
C ALA A 176 -17.80 -0.81 -3.15
N GLN A 177 -17.20 0.07 -2.38
CA GLN A 177 -16.97 1.45 -2.80
C GLN A 177 -15.50 1.79 -2.69
N PHE A 178 -15.01 2.54 -3.67
CA PHE A 178 -13.67 3.10 -3.74
C PHE A 178 -13.73 4.63 -3.78
N PHE A 179 -12.60 5.25 -3.52
CA PHE A 179 -12.44 6.68 -3.75
C PHE A 179 -11.16 6.98 -4.53
N SER A 180 -11.30 7.15 -5.84
CA SER A 180 -10.19 7.38 -6.78
C SER A 180 -9.20 6.19 -6.83
N PRO A 181 -9.65 4.97 -7.18
CA PRO A 181 -8.76 3.84 -7.37
C PRO A 181 -7.78 4.16 -8.50
N GLU A 182 -6.46 3.96 -8.25
CA GLU A 182 -5.41 4.27 -9.23
C GLU A 182 -4.61 3.02 -9.59
N GLY A 183 -3.56 2.65 -8.85
CA GLY A 183 -2.67 1.55 -9.19
C GLY A 183 -3.26 0.16 -8.96
N LEU A 184 -2.87 -0.78 -9.80
CA LEU A 184 -3.34 -2.17 -9.78
C LEU A 184 -2.17 -3.15 -9.81
N ALA A 185 -2.23 -4.24 -9.04
CA ALA A 185 -1.27 -5.34 -9.14
C ALA A 185 -1.96 -6.69 -8.93
N LEU A 186 -1.58 -7.72 -9.72
CA LEU A 186 -1.99 -9.09 -9.47
C LEU A 186 -1.01 -9.78 -8.52
N VAL A 187 -1.52 -10.38 -7.46
CA VAL A 187 -0.77 -11.31 -6.60
C VAL A 187 -0.76 -12.69 -7.25
N ASP A 188 -1.91 -13.10 -7.74
CA ASP A 188 -2.16 -14.33 -8.48
C ASP A 188 -3.39 -14.14 -9.39
N ASP A 189 -3.80 -15.18 -10.14
CA ASP A 189 -4.92 -15.12 -11.10
C ASP A 189 -6.28 -14.76 -10.45
N SER A 190 -6.39 -14.80 -9.13
CA SER A 190 -7.63 -14.61 -8.37
C SER A 190 -7.59 -13.42 -7.41
N THR A 191 -6.44 -12.81 -7.24
CA THR A 191 -6.19 -11.78 -6.22
C THR A 191 -5.61 -10.51 -6.84
N LEU A 192 -6.38 -9.44 -6.84
CA LEU A 192 -6.01 -8.12 -7.35
C LEU A 192 -5.84 -7.14 -6.19
N LEU A 193 -4.71 -6.46 -6.14
CA LEU A 193 -4.47 -5.33 -5.24
C LEU A 193 -4.82 -4.02 -5.93
N ILE A 194 -5.36 -3.08 -5.16
CA ILE A 194 -5.86 -1.80 -5.65
C ILE A 194 -5.35 -0.70 -4.71
N ALA A 195 -4.65 0.28 -5.24
CA ALA A 195 -4.33 1.51 -4.53
C ALA A 195 -5.57 2.42 -4.52
N ASP A 196 -6.27 2.47 -3.41
CA ASP A 196 -7.49 3.28 -3.23
C ASP A 196 -7.11 4.66 -2.69
N ARG A 197 -6.68 5.51 -3.61
CA ARG A 197 -5.88 6.72 -3.38
C ARG A 197 -6.47 7.65 -2.34
N LYS A 198 -7.73 8.06 -2.52
CA LYS A 198 -8.37 9.06 -1.65
C LYS A 198 -8.90 8.47 -0.34
N ASN A 199 -8.98 7.14 -0.25
CA ASN A 199 -9.19 6.42 1.00
C ASN A 199 -7.90 6.15 1.77
N HIS A 200 -6.74 6.46 1.19
CA HIS A 200 -5.43 6.24 1.82
C HIS A 200 -5.16 4.78 2.18
N THR A 201 -5.74 3.84 1.43
CA THR A 201 -5.70 2.40 1.70
C THR A 201 -5.22 1.59 0.52
N ILE A 202 -4.73 0.38 0.81
CA ILE A 202 -4.57 -0.68 -0.19
C ILE A 202 -5.70 -1.69 0.02
N ARG A 203 -6.45 -1.95 -1.05
CA ARG A 203 -7.58 -2.87 -1.06
C ARG A 203 -7.20 -4.15 -1.81
N GLU A 204 -7.83 -5.25 -1.44
CA GLU A 204 -7.74 -6.54 -2.13
C GLU A 204 -9.09 -6.91 -2.71
N LEU A 205 -9.13 -7.29 -3.99
CA LEU A 205 -10.26 -8.00 -4.59
C LEU A 205 -9.90 -9.47 -4.73
N LYS A 206 -10.60 -10.33 -4.01
CA LYS A 206 -10.38 -11.78 -4.02
C LYS A 206 -11.70 -12.51 -3.92
N ASN A 207 -11.91 -13.50 -4.82
CA ASN A 207 -13.12 -14.33 -4.84
C ASN A 207 -14.44 -13.51 -4.83
N GLY A 208 -14.48 -12.38 -5.52
CA GLY A 208 -15.65 -11.50 -5.59
C GLY A 208 -15.93 -10.69 -4.32
N VAL A 209 -14.97 -10.58 -3.43
CA VAL A 209 -15.03 -9.76 -2.21
C VAL A 209 -13.88 -8.75 -2.22
N VAL A 210 -14.20 -7.50 -1.87
CA VAL A 210 -13.22 -6.44 -1.61
C VAL A 210 -12.97 -6.34 -0.11
N SER A 211 -11.72 -6.25 0.30
CA SER A 211 -11.32 -6.01 1.68
C SER A 211 -10.15 -5.02 1.75
N THR A 212 -10.11 -4.23 2.81
CA THR A 212 -8.98 -3.35 3.10
C THR A 212 -7.85 -4.16 3.72
N ILE A 213 -6.66 -4.15 3.08
CA ILE A 213 -5.47 -4.85 3.60
C ILE A 213 -4.74 -3.97 4.60
N THR A 214 -4.52 -2.71 4.26
CA THR A 214 -3.71 -1.78 5.06
C THR A 214 -4.08 -0.34 4.79
N GLY A 215 -3.77 0.52 5.75
CA GLY A 215 -4.22 1.90 5.77
C GLY A 215 -5.55 2.03 6.50
N THR A 216 -5.91 3.25 6.86
CA THR A 216 -7.17 3.59 7.52
C THR A 216 -7.86 4.66 6.69
N ALA A 217 -9.10 4.39 6.28
CA ALA A 217 -9.86 5.38 5.54
C ALA A 217 -10.10 6.62 6.42
N GLU A 218 -10.13 7.79 5.78
CA GLU A 218 -10.31 9.10 6.43
C GLU A 218 -9.12 9.55 7.29
N GLU A 219 -8.11 8.69 7.54
CA GLU A 219 -6.88 9.06 8.22
C GLU A 219 -5.69 8.96 7.26
N PHE A 220 -5.10 10.09 6.92
CA PHE A 220 -3.86 10.12 6.15
C PHE A 220 -2.66 10.41 7.04
N GLY A 221 -1.49 9.89 6.63
CA GLY A 221 -0.27 10.13 7.40
C GLY A 221 0.95 9.44 6.79
N ASN A 222 2.03 9.50 7.56
CA ASN A 222 3.28 8.84 7.27
C ASN A 222 3.71 8.05 8.51
N LYS A 223 2.94 7.02 8.83
CA LYS A 223 3.19 6.19 10.00
C LYS A 223 3.44 4.76 9.57
N ASP A 224 4.63 4.25 9.91
CA ASP A 224 4.92 2.83 9.79
C ASP A 224 4.26 2.03 10.90
N GLY A 225 3.96 0.77 10.62
CA GLY A 225 3.30 -0.11 11.58
C GLY A 225 2.87 -1.40 10.93
N LEU A 226 2.11 -2.19 11.68
CA LEU A 226 1.45 -3.36 11.13
C LEU A 226 0.26 -2.94 10.26
N LEU A 227 -0.25 -3.87 9.45
CA LEU A 227 -1.26 -3.64 8.41
C LEU A 227 -2.37 -2.66 8.81
N GLN A 228 -2.93 -2.82 10.01
CA GLN A 228 -4.08 -2.03 10.48
C GLN A 228 -3.71 -0.73 11.20
N SER A 229 -2.41 -0.47 11.43
CA SER A 229 -1.93 0.73 12.14
C SER A 229 -1.03 1.62 11.30
N ALA A 230 -0.63 1.17 10.12
CA ALA A 230 0.10 1.97 9.16
C ALA A 230 -0.83 3.04 8.55
N LEU A 231 -0.32 4.25 8.40
CA LEU A 231 -1.03 5.33 7.73
C LEU A 231 -0.32 5.67 6.43
N PHE A 232 -1.08 5.81 5.36
CA PHE A 232 -0.63 6.21 4.04
C PHE A 232 -1.17 7.59 3.67
N ASN A 233 -0.61 8.19 2.64
CA ASN A 233 -1.12 9.45 2.12
C ASN A 233 -1.12 9.43 0.58
N GLU A 234 -2.30 9.26 0.02
CA GLU A 234 -2.56 9.11 -1.41
C GLU A 234 -1.67 8.03 -2.06
N PRO A 235 -1.83 6.74 -1.71
CA PRO A 235 -1.17 5.65 -2.44
C PRO A 235 -1.69 5.65 -3.89
N VAL A 236 -0.77 5.72 -4.85
CA VAL A 236 -1.11 5.82 -6.29
C VAL A 236 -0.71 4.59 -7.07
N ASP A 237 0.15 3.74 -6.51
CA ASP A 237 0.55 2.51 -7.16
C ASP A 237 0.96 1.45 -6.15
N VAL A 238 0.88 0.19 -6.55
CA VAL A 238 1.29 -0.98 -5.77
C VAL A 238 1.95 -2.00 -6.69
N LEU A 239 3.06 -2.56 -6.24
CA LEU A 239 3.80 -3.60 -6.96
C LEU A 239 4.02 -4.81 -6.05
N VAL A 240 3.75 -6.00 -6.55
CA VAL A 240 4.08 -7.26 -5.88
C VAL A 240 5.49 -7.68 -6.28
N GLN A 241 6.37 -7.88 -5.30
CA GLN A 241 7.73 -8.36 -5.51
C GLN A 241 7.78 -9.91 -5.52
N GLU A 242 8.86 -10.48 -6.04
CA GLU A 242 9.06 -11.94 -6.11
C GLU A 242 9.06 -12.61 -4.71
N ASP A 243 9.46 -11.88 -3.67
CA ASP A 243 9.45 -12.34 -2.27
C ASP A 243 8.06 -12.23 -1.61
N GLY A 244 7.04 -11.83 -2.36
CA GLY A 244 5.67 -11.60 -1.86
C GLY A 244 5.49 -10.29 -1.11
N SER A 245 6.53 -9.48 -0.96
CA SER A 245 6.38 -8.13 -0.39
C SER A 245 5.77 -7.17 -1.40
N LEU A 246 5.15 -6.10 -0.90
CA LEU A 246 4.56 -5.05 -1.73
C LEU A 246 5.42 -3.79 -1.65
N LEU A 247 5.60 -3.13 -2.79
CA LEU A 247 6.03 -1.73 -2.83
C LEU A 247 4.81 -0.86 -3.07
N ILE A 248 4.63 0.15 -2.25
CA ILE A 248 3.50 1.10 -2.31
C ILE A 248 4.07 2.48 -2.58
N LEU A 249 3.66 3.09 -3.68
CA LEU A 249 4.05 4.46 -4.04
C LEU A 249 3.03 5.44 -3.49
N GLU A 250 3.49 6.38 -2.66
CA GLU A 250 2.66 7.43 -2.05
C GLU A 250 2.95 8.79 -2.69
N ALA A 251 1.95 9.35 -3.37
CA ALA A 251 2.13 10.62 -4.08
C ALA A 251 2.26 11.81 -3.13
N ALA A 252 1.44 11.87 -2.07
CA ALA A 252 1.43 13.03 -1.18
C ALA A 252 2.59 13.02 -0.16
N ASN A 253 3.16 11.86 0.15
CA ASN A 253 4.33 11.73 1.00
C ASN A 253 5.66 11.74 0.20
N ASN A 254 5.61 11.65 -1.14
CA ASN A 254 6.79 11.56 -2.04
C ASN A 254 7.73 10.42 -1.65
N GLN A 255 7.20 9.24 -1.37
CA GLN A 255 7.98 8.09 -0.92
C GLN A 255 7.47 6.76 -1.48
N ILE A 256 8.32 5.76 -1.42
CA ILE A 256 7.96 4.36 -1.67
C ILE A 256 8.10 3.61 -0.36
N ARG A 257 7.04 2.90 0.03
CA ARG A 257 7.04 2.08 1.23
C ARG A 257 6.99 0.61 0.89
N LYS A 258 7.70 -0.19 1.68
CA LYS A 258 7.68 -1.64 1.57
C LYS A 258 6.76 -2.23 2.63
N LEU A 259 5.76 -2.97 2.20
CA LEU A 259 4.98 -3.85 3.04
C LEU A 259 5.52 -5.27 2.84
N ALA A 260 6.23 -5.78 3.83
CA ALA A 260 6.72 -7.15 3.80
C ALA A 260 5.85 -8.03 4.68
N THR A 261 5.65 -9.27 4.24
CA THR A 261 5.13 -10.30 5.13
C THR A 261 6.11 -10.40 6.30
N TYR A 262 5.56 -10.30 7.47
CA TYR A 262 6.31 -10.62 8.66
C TYR A 262 6.63 -12.11 8.57
N ASN A 263 7.90 -12.47 8.33
CA ASN A 263 8.33 -13.85 8.38
C ASN A 263 8.24 -14.31 9.85
N THR A 264 7.02 -14.67 10.25
CA THR A 264 6.88 -15.63 11.33
C THR A 264 7.42 -16.92 10.75
N PHE A 265 8.54 -17.39 11.25
CA PHE A 265 8.94 -18.79 11.11
C PHE A 265 7.95 -19.70 11.85
N LEU A 266 6.65 -19.48 11.64
CA LEU A 266 5.58 -20.31 12.15
C LEU A 266 5.33 -21.45 11.17
N SER A 267 6.33 -22.30 10.99
CA SER A 267 6.15 -23.67 10.49
C SER A 267 5.57 -24.60 11.55
N GLN A 268 5.10 -24.07 12.68
CA GLN A 268 4.46 -24.84 13.74
C GLN A 268 2.99 -24.42 13.89
N PRO A 269 2.06 -25.38 14.08
CA PRO A 269 0.68 -25.05 14.38
C PRO A 269 0.63 -24.24 15.69
N PHE A 270 -0.18 -23.17 15.68
CA PHE A 270 -0.42 -22.22 16.77
C PHE A 270 -0.17 -22.80 18.16
N SER A 271 0.87 -22.33 18.83
CA SER A 271 1.04 -22.56 20.25
C SER A 271 -0.09 -21.84 20.99
N LYS A 272 -0.69 -22.47 22.00
CA LYS A 272 -1.65 -21.79 22.86
C LYS A 272 -0.98 -20.80 23.82
N GLU A 273 0.34 -20.73 23.80
CA GLU A 273 1.14 -19.88 24.66
C GLU A 273 1.34 -18.51 24.00
N LEU A 274 1.46 -17.49 24.81
CA LEU A 274 1.76 -16.14 24.38
C LEU A 274 3.18 -16.08 23.81
N GLU A 275 3.32 -15.67 22.58
CA GLU A 275 4.61 -15.50 21.91
C GLU A 275 4.97 -14.02 21.78
N VAL A 276 6.25 -13.70 21.79
CA VAL A 276 6.76 -12.34 21.60
C VAL A 276 7.77 -12.32 20.47
N LEU A 277 7.60 -11.38 19.59
CA LEU A 277 8.52 -11.14 18.48
C LEU A 277 9.17 -9.77 18.66
N ILE A 278 10.50 -9.71 18.60
CA ILE A 278 11.25 -8.45 18.57
C ILE A 278 11.96 -8.34 17.21
N ASN A 279 11.71 -7.25 16.50
CA ASN A 279 12.30 -6.97 15.18
C ASN A 279 12.18 -8.14 14.17
N GLY A 280 11.10 -8.91 14.25
CA GLY A 280 10.87 -10.03 13.36
C GLY A 280 11.40 -11.38 13.83
N LYS A 281 12.09 -11.43 14.93
CA LYS A 281 12.62 -12.65 15.51
C LYS A 281 11.73 -13.10 16.65
N LEU A 282 11.28 -14.35 16.61
CA LEU A 282 10.57 -14.97 17.73
C LEU A 282 11.53 -15.12 18.90
N LEU A 283 11.12 -14.63 20.08
CA LEU A 283 11.88 -14.84 21.30
C LEU A 283 11.72 -16.29 21.77
N ASP A 284 12.82 -17.02 21.80
CA ASP A 284 12.89 -18.34 22.44
C ASP A 284 13.06 -18.17 23.96
N THR A 285 12.00 -17.66 24.60
CA THR A 285 12.01 -17.43 26.04
C THR A 285 10.60 -17.50 26.61
N LYS A 286 10.51 -17.88 27.87
CA LYS A 286 9.24 -17.90 28.56
C LYS A 286 8.71 -16.49 28.78
N VAL A 287 7.49 -16.26 28.36
CA VAL A 287 6.74 -15.02 28.54
C VAL A 287 5.80 -15.19 29.73
N GLU A 288 5.76 -14.23 30.63
CA GLU A 288 4.86 -14.25 31.78
C GLU A 288 3.78 -13.17 31.64
N VAL A 289 2.59 -13.47 32.14
CA VAL A 289 1.50 -12.49 32.22
C VAL A 289 1.13 -12.27 33.67
N PHE A 290 1.29 -11.06 34.16
CA PHE A 290 0.96 -10.68 35.51
C PHE A 290 0.08 -9.42 35.52
N GLN A 291 -1.07 -9.48 36.20
CA GLN A 291 -2.05 -8.38 36.26
C GLN A 291 -2.40 -7.79 34.87
N SER A 292 -2.65 -8.66 33.90
CA SER A 292 -2.93 -8.29 32.52
C SER A 292 -1.80 -7.49 31.83
N ARG A 293 -0.57 -7.67 32.24
CA ARG A 293 0.64 -7.14 31.62
C ARG A 293 1.55 -8.27 31.18
N THR A 294 2.05 -8.15 29.96
CA THR A 294 3.09 -9.04 29.44
C THR A 294 4.43 -8.64 30.02
N LEU A 295 5.10 -9.60 30.62
CA LEU A 295 6.43 -9.46 31.20
C LEU A 295 7.43 -10.29 30.38
N LEU A 296 8.57 -9.70 30.08
CA LEU A 296 9.68 -10.36 29.39
C LEU A 296 10.92 -10.43 30.27
N PRO A 297 11.73 -11.48 30.09
CA PRO A 297 13.05 -11.53 30.68
C PRO A 297 13.90 -10.33 30.22
N LEU A 298 14.50 -9.66 31.19
CA LEU A 298 15.35 -8.50 30.91
C LEU A 298 16.55 -8.86 30.01
N SER A 299 17.09 -10.07 30.17
CA SER A 299 18.18 -10.60 29.32
C SER A 299 17.77 -10.73 27.85
N ALA A 300 16.57 -11.26 27.61
CA ALA A 300 16.06 -11.44 26.24
C ALA A 300 15.82 -10.10 25.55
N ILE A 301 15.28 -9.11 26.29
CA ILE A 301 15.13 -7.73 25.78
C ILE A 301 16.50 -7.12 25.49
N GLY A 302 17.46 -7.28 26.38
CA GLY A 302 18.82 -6.77 26.21
C GLY A 302 19.49 -7.34 24.98
N GLU A 303 19.45 -8.64 24.80
CA GLU A 303 20.05 -9.33 23.66
C GLU A 303 19.47 -8.86 22.32
N GLU A 304 18.13 -8.84 22.19
CA GLU A 304 17.48 -8.52 20.93
C GLU A 304 17.48 -7.01 20.59
N LEU A 305 17.63 -6.14 21.58
CA LEU A 305 17.72 -4.69 21.38
C LEU A 305 19.15 -4.16 21.44
N GLY A 306 20.14 -5.03 21.58
CA GLY A 306 21.55 -4.62 21.67
C GLY A 306 21.90 -3.84 22.94
N LEU A 307 21.19 -4.12 24.05
CA LEU A 307 21.41 -3.46 25.33
C LEU A 307 22.18 -4.37 26.28
N ALA A 308 23.18 -3.85 26.94
CA ALA A 308 23.96 -4.59 27.94
C ALA A 308 23.15 -4.74 29.23
N VAL A 309 23.05 -5.98 29.75
CA VAL A 309 22.43 -6.29 31.03
C VAL A 309 23.50 -6.57 32.06
N HIS A 310 23.43 -5.87 33.21
CA HIS A 310 24.34 -6.06 34.31
C HIS A 310 23.59 -6.27 35.63
N TYR A 311 24.01 -7.25 36.41
CA TYR A 311 23.45 -7.55 37.72
C TYR A 311 24.52 -7.37 38.84
N ASP A 312 24.28 -6.43 39.75
CA ASP A 312 25.11 -6.24 40.93
C ASP A 312 24.60 -7.07 42.12
N LYS A 313 25.29 -8.14 42.44
CA LYS A 313 24.90 -9.04 43.53
C LYS A 313 24.94 -8.38 44.92
N LYS A 314 25.70 -7.29 45.10
CA LYS A 314 25.82 -6.64 46.43
C LYS A 314 24.64 -5.71 46.69
N SER A 315 24.23 -4.94 45.72
CA SER A 315 23.11 -4.00 45.83
C SER A 315 21.77 -4.58 45.43
N GLY A 316 21.73 -5.72 44.74
CA GLY A 316 20.52 -6.26 44.13
C GLY A 316 20.02 -5.44 42.93
N GLN A 317 20.87 -4.56 42.42
CA GLN A 317 20.58 -3.67 41.31
C GLN A 317 20.73 -4.42 39.99
N ILE A 318 19.79 -4.17 39.07
CA ILE A 318 19.83 -4.66 37.70
C ILE A 318 19.84 -3.48 36.78
N SER A 319 20.79 -3.44 35.83
CA SER A 319 20.83 -2.37 34.85
C SER A 319 20.73 -2.90 33.43
N LEU A 320 20.05 -2.12 32.58
CA LEU A 320 19.93 -2.30 31.14
C LEU A 320 20.47 -1.04 30.47
N SER A 321 21.53 -1.13 29.67
CA SER A 321 22.24 0.06 29.18
C SER A 321 22.70 -0.05 27.74
N ASN A 322 22.78 1.11 27.06
CA ASN A 322 23.53 1.33 25.85
C ASN A 322 24.50 2.52 26.07
N ASP A 323 25.13 3.03 25.00
CA ASP A 323 26.14 4.10 25.06
C ASP A 323 25.60 5.40 25.66
N THR A 324 24.30 5.67 25.64
CA THR A 324 23.69 6.95 26.01
C THR A 324 22.72 6.85 27.18
N THR A 325 22.19 5.69 27.47
CA THR A 325 21.10 5.52 28.42
C THR A 325 21.28 4.27 29.28
N THR A 326 21.04 4.41 30.57
CA THR A 326 21.01 3.28 31.53
C THR A 326 19.68 3.29 32.28
N PHE A 327 19.01 2.16 32.28
CA PHE A 327 17.85 1.91 33.15
C PHE A 327 18.29 1.07 34.34
N VAL A 328 17.85 1.46 35.54
CA VAL A 328 18.19 0.78 36.78
C VAL A 328 16.92 0.27 37.44
N PHE A 329 16.85 -1.03 37.65
CA PHE A 329 15.73 -1.73 38.26
C PHE A 329 16.15 -2.35 39.59
N TYR A 330 15.19 -2.57 40.45
CA TYR A 330 15.34 -3.37 41.68
C TYR A 330 14.26 -4.45 41.71
N ALA A 331 14.63 -5.65 42.09
CA ALA A 331 13.70 -6.78 42.18
C ALA A 331 12.49 -6.46 43.06
N ASN A 332 11.30 -6.83 42.60
CA ASN A 332 10.01 -6.62 43.28
C ASN A 332 9.72 -5.15 43.61
N ASN A 333 10.26 -4.22 42.82
CA ASN A 333 10.10 -2.79 43.03
C ASN A 333 9.43 -2.15 41.80
N HIS A 334 8.54 -1.19 42.03
CA HIS A 334 7.88 -0.42 41.00
C HIS A 334 8.74 0.75 40.47
N SER A 335 9.82 1.14 41.20
CA SER A 335 10.64 2.29 40.83
C SER A 335 11.74 1.88 39.87
N VAL A 336 11.86 2.65 38.79
CA VAL A 336 12.94 2.54 37.80
C VAL A 336 13.61 3.88 37.65
N LYS A 337 14.93 3.90 37.62
CA LYS A 337 15.72 5.08 37.30
C LYS A 337 16.20 4.99 35.85
N LYS A 338 16.08 6.07 35.12
CA LYS A 338 16.70 6.28 33.80
C LYS A 338 17.79 7.32 33.94
N ILE A 339 18.99 6.99 33.53
CA ILE A 339 20.13 7.89 33.46
C ILE A 339 20.45 8.07 31.98
N ALA A 340 20.26 9.28 31.45
CA ALA A 340 20.56 9.61 30.07
C ALA A 340 21.35 10.92 30.01
N LEU A 341 22.50 10.91 29.34
CA LEU A 341 23.40 12.07 29.23
C LEU A 341 23.70 12.73 30.58
N GLY A 342 23.83 11.93 31.65
CA GLY A 342 24.13 12.42 33.01
C GLY A 342 22.91 12.95 33.78
N VAL A 343 21.71 12.90 33.18
CA VAL A 343 20.47 13.33 33.86
C VAL A 343 19.75 12.08 34.38
N GLU A 344 19.43 12.06 35.68
CA GLU A 344 18.64 10.99 36.31
C GLU A 344 17.16 11.39 36.34
N THR A 345 16.30 10.45 35.87
CA THR A 345 14.84 10.57 35.92
C THR A 345 14.26 9.29 36.53
N SER A 346 13.29 9.43 37.42
CA SER A 346 12.63 8.29 38.07
C SER A 346 11.24 8.05 37.48
N PHE A 347 10.89 6.78 37.28
CA PHE A 347 9.60 6.32 36.78
C PHE A 347 8.97 5.30 37.72
N GLN A 348 7.66 5.16 37.65
CA GLN A 348 6.92 4.11 38.35
C GLN A 348 6.36 3.12 37.33
N LEU A 349 6.64 1.85 37.52
CA LEU A 349 6.04 0.74 36.78
C LEU A 349 4.64 0.49 37.28
N ASP A 350 3.71 0.22 36.41
CA ASP A 350 2.36 -0.25 36.76
C ASP A 350 2.39 -1.66 37.39
N VAL A 351 3.35 -2.49 36.98
CA VAL A 351 3.67 -3.79 37.54
C VAL A 351 5.17 -3.83 37.88
N PRO A 352 5.59 -4.33 39.07
CA PRO A 352 6.98 -4.30 39.51
C PRO A 352 7.88 -5.17 38.61
N ALA A 353 9.16 -4.82 38.54
CA ALA A 353 10.17 -5.74 38.01
C ALA A 353 10.20 -7.00 38.93
N THR A 354 9.83 -8.16 38.38
CA THR A 354 9.57 -9.38 39.15
C THR A 354 10.63 -10.44 38.88
N VAL A 355 11.10 -11.14 39.93
CA VAL A 355 12.02 -12.25 39.76
C VAL A 355 11.25 -13.56 39.85
N ILE A 356 11.32 -14.38 38.80
CA ILE A 356 10.72 -15.72 38.69
C ILE A 356 11.84 -16.68 38.29
N ASP A 357 12.04 -17.74 39.03
CA ASP A 357 13.06 -18.77 38.74
C ASP A 357 14.47 -18.17 38.48
N ASN A 358 14.89 -17.20 39.28
CA ASN A 358 16.15 -16.44 39.13
C ASN A 358 16.28 -15.60 37.85
N VAL A 359 15.19 -15.41 37.08
CA VAL A 359 15.13 -14.54 35.94
C VAL A 359 14.35 -13.28 36.31
N THR A 360 14.88 -12.11 35.91
CA THR A 360 14.17 -10.85 36.14
C THR A 360 13.31 -10.52 34.94
N TYR A 361 12.03 -10.33 35.19
CA TYR A 361 11.02 -9.95 34.21
C TYR A 361 10.62 -8.49 34.38
N ILE A 362 10.40 -7.80 33.28
CA ILE A 362 9.94 -6.41 33.28
C ILE A 362 8.75 -6.22 32.34
N PRO A 363 7.85 -5.26 32.63
CA PRO A 363 6.74 -4.95 31.74
C PRO A 363 7.22 -4.46 30.37
N VAL A 364 6.78 -5.13 29.31
CA VAL A 364 7.10 -4.78 27.92
C VAL A 364 6.79 -3.32 27.63
N ARG A 365 5.62 -2.84 28.07
CA ARG A 365 5.13 -1.49 27.81
C ARG A 365 6.11 -0.42 28.26
N PHE A 366 6.66 -0.54 29.47
CA PHE A 366 7.61 0.45 30.00
C PHE A 366 8.84 0.60 29.11
N ILE A 367 9.51 -0.50 28.78
CA ILE A 367 10.71 -0.47 27.92
C ILE A 367 10.39 0.07 26.54
N SER A 368 9.27 -0.34 25.99
CA SER A 368 8.85 0.12 24.67
C SER A 368 8.62 1.63 24.61
N GLU A 369 7.93 2.17 25.60
CA GLU A 369 7.70 3.62 25.70
C GLU A 369 9.02 4.40 25.89
N GLN A 370 9.93 3.89 26.74
CA GLN A 370 11.18 4.56 27.05
C GLN A 370 12.21 4.51 25.92
N LEU A 371 12.17 3.48 25.09
CA LEU A 371 13.03 3.31 23.92
C LEU A 371 12.33 3.72 22.63
N GLN A 372 11.11 4.26 22.71
CA GLN A 372 10.29 4.64 21.56
C GLN A 372 10.05 3.46 20.59
N LEU A 373 9.91 2.26 21.12
CA LEU A 373 9.60 1.07 20.34
C LEU A 373 8.10 1.00 20.06
N HIS A 374 7.76 0.50 18.92
CA HIS A 374 6.36 0.18 18.61
C HIS A 374 6.00 -1.20 19.16
N VAL A 375 4.93 -1.25 19.96
CA VAL A 375 4.39 -2.52 20.51
C VAL A 375 2.98 -2.71 20.04
N MET A 376 2.69 -3.89 19.53
CA MET A 376 1.38 -4.29 19.10
C MET A 376 1.01 -5.67 19.65
N TRP A 377 -0.25 -5.80 20.02
CA TRP A 377 -0.87 -7.06 20.38
C TRP A 377 -1.67 -7.58 19.17
N ASP A 378 -1.31 -8.77 18.69
CA ASP A 378 -2.11 -9.50 17.72
C ASP A 378 -2.94 -10.57 18.43
N ALA A 379 -4.21 -10.26 18.67
CA ALA A 379 -5.14 -11.16 19.33
C ALA A 379 -5.45 -12.42 18.52
N SER A 380 -5.32 -12.36 17.19
CA SER A 380 -5.61 -13.49 16.30
C SER A 380 -4.52 -14.56 16.37
N LEU A 381 -3.28 -14.14 16.58
CA LEU A 381 -2.11 -15.00 16.67
C LEU A 381 -1.62 -15.21 18.11
N ASN A 382 -2.24 -14.56 19.11
CA ASN A 382 -1.80 -14.53 20.51
C ASN A 382 -0.34 -14.07 20.66
N ASN A 383 0.05 -13.03 19.92
CA ASN A 383 1.42 -12.56 19.86
C ASN A 383 1.56 -11.10 20.29
N VAL A 384 2.70 -10.78 20.94
CA VAL A 384 3.16 -9.40 21.13
C VAL A 384 4.31 -9.13 20.14
N VAL A 385 4.16 -8.10 19.35
CA VAL A 385 5.17 -7.68 18.36
C VAL A 385 5.80 -6.36 18.81
N ILE A 386 7.13 -6.37 18.93
CA ILE A 386 7.94 -5.21 19.32
C ILE A 386 8.87 -4.86 18.15
N ARG A 387 8.93 -3.58 17.79
CA ARG A 387 9.81 -3.12 16.71
C ARG A 387 10.57 -1.86 17.11
N ASN A 388 11.84 -1.81 16.71
CA ASN A 388 12.64 -0.60 16.74
C ASN A 388 12.44 0.16 15.42
N TYR A 389 12.15 1.48 15.50
CA TYR A 389 11.81 2.31 14.34
C TYR A 389 13.01 2.78 13.50
N THR A 390 14.19 2.31 13.71
CA THR A 390 15.30 2.66 12.83
C THR A 390 15.29 1.79 11.57
N PHE A 391 14.51 2.20 10.59
CA PHE A 391 14.82 1.84 9.21
C PHE A 391 15.95 2.78 8.74
N ASN A 392 17.16 2.24 8.64
CA ASN A 392 18.23 2.85 7.85
C ASN A 392 18.07 2.47 6.38
#